data_641f8c896f0f1761d7c4fcb65eac4e6f
#
_entry.id   641f8c896f0f1761d7c4fcb65eac4e6f
#
_cell.length_a   1.000
_cell.length_b   1.000
_cell.length_c   1.000
_cell.angle_alpha   90.00
_cell.angle_beta   90.00
_cell.angle_gamma   90.00
#
_symmetry.space_group_name_H-M   'P 1'
#
loop_
_entity.id
_entity.type
_entity.pdbx_description
1 polymer ?
#
loop_
_entity_poly.entity_id
_entity_poly.type
_entity_poly.pdbx_seq_one_letter_code
_entity_poly.pdbx_strand_id
1 'polypeptide(L)'
;MTHSTTVGVDLAKNVIQISVVSGRGKELSNRSLTRHKFAEFLGKQKPALVAFEACATSHYWARAAQRHGHEARIIPAKFVAPFRQGHKTDSNDALAVAEAARRPSIKEAPMKTVEQQGLQAIHRSRQLLIQESTALSNHLRGLLMEFGVVIPQGFASLLRAVPEVLEDGENELPDLYRPTLHRMHTRLLELREHIEAMTREVEVLVKQHPICSRLTALEGIGPIGALLLYATLGSGNVFSSSREFAAYLGLAPRQYSSGGKTNIVGLSKKIGNSRLRSILILGARAYTYRLKEP
;
A
#
# COMPACT_ATOMS: atom_id res chain seq x y z
N MET A 1 -7.76 -21.68 -20.41
CA MET A 1 -8.55 -22.90 -20.03
C MET A 1 -9.77 -22.43 -19.24
N THR A 2 -10.96 -22.82 -19.61
CA THR A 2 -12.16 -22.51 -18.82
C THR A 2 -12.25 -23.52 -17.69
N HIS A 3 -11.97 -23.09 -16.47
CA HIS A 3 -12.14 -23.94 -15.29
C HIS A 3 -13.61 -24.34 -15.11
N SER A 4 -13.86 -25.60 -14.78
CA SER A 4 -15.21 -26.10 -14.50
C SER A 4 -15.79 -25.54 -13.19
N THR A 5 -14.96 -24.93 -12.34
CA THR A 5 -15.34 -24.43 -11.01
C THR A 5 -14.59 -23.13 -10.70
N THR A 6 -15.31 -22.18 -10.12
CA THR A 6 -14.76 -20.93 -9.56
C THR A 6 -15.01 -20.90 -8.07
N VAL A 7 -14.01 -20.55 -7.28
CA VAL A 7 -14.11 -20.38 -5.83
C VAL A 7 -13.87 -18.91 -5.52
N GLY A 8 -14.90 -18.20 -5.09
CA GLY A 8 -14.78 -16.84 -4.55
C GLY A 8 -14.48 -16.91 -3.06
N VAL A 9 -13.56 -16.09 -2.61
CA VAL A 9 -13.04 -16.13 -1.25
C VAL A 9 -13.09 -14.74 -0.63
N ASP A 10 -13.85 -14.61 0.45
CA ASP A 10 -13.78 -13.45 1.33
C ASP A 10 -12.91 -13.77 2.55
N LEU A 11 -11.88 -12.93 2.78
CA LEU A 11 -10.81 -13.17 3.75
C LEU A 11 -11.00 -12.33 5.00
N ALA A 12 -11.24 -12.98 6.14
CA ALA A 12 -11.18 -12.35 7.44
C ALA A 12 -10.00 -12.89 8.29
N LYS A 13 -9.81 -12.34 9.46
CA LYS A 13 -8.68 -12.69 10.33
C LYS A 13 -8.68 -14.17 10.73
N ASN A 14 -9.79 -14.68 11.18
CA ASN A 14 -9.93 -16.04 11.75
C ASN A 14 -10.79 -16.95 10.88
N VAL A 15 -11.76 -16.40 10.16
CA VAL A 15 -12.74 -17.12 9.37
C VAL A 15 -12.59 -16.70 7.91
N ILE A 16 -12.71 -17.65 7.01
CA ILE A 16 -12.66 -17.43 5.56
C ILE A 16 -13.98 -17.94 4.99
N GLN A 17 -14.73 -17.07 4.33
CA GLN A 17 -15.93 -17.45 3.62
C GLN A 17 -15.58 -17.86 2.20
N ILE A 18 -16.10 -18.98 1.75
CA ILE A 18 -15.93 -19.45 0.38
C ILE A 18 -17.29 -19.68 -0.28
N SER A 19 -17.42 -19.25 -1.53
CA SER A 19 -18.50 -19.59 -2.42
C SER A 19 -17.96 -20.39 -3.60
N VAL A 20 -18.44 -21.60 -3.81
CA VAL A 20 -18.04 -22.48 -4.91
C VAL A 20 -19.11 -22.42 -5.99
N VAL A 21 -18.72 -21.97 -7.17
CA VAL A 21 -19.63 -21.77 -8.31
C VAL A 21 -19.22 -22.67 -9.47
N SER A 22 -20.18 -23.37 -10.06
CA SER A 22 -19.94 -24.23 -11.23
C SER A 22 -19.59 -23.43 -12.48
N GLY A 23 -19.03 -24.08 -13.51
CA GLY A 23 -18.77 -23.45 -14.81
C GLY A 23 -20.02 -22.79 -15.45
N ARG A 24 -21.22 -23.28 -15.12
CA ARG A 24 -22.51 -22.73 -15.58
C ARG A 24 -23.03 -21.55 -14.74
N GLY A 25 -22.34 -21.15 -13.67
CA GLY A 25 -22.77 -20.05 -12.79
C GLY A 25 -23.67 -20.46 -11.63
N LYS A 26 -23.94 -21.75 -11.41
CA LYS A 26 -24.73 -22.21 -10.28
C LYS A 26 -23.85 -22.30 -9.03
N GLU A 27 -24.25 -21.64 -7.94
CA GLU A 27 -23.61 -21.82 -6.64
C GLU A 27 -23.82 -23.28 -6.16
N LEU A 28 -22.71 -23.94 -5.86
CA LEU A 28 -22.69 -25.33 -5.39
C LEU A 28 -22.60 -25.41 -3.87
N SER A 29 -21.87 -24.49 -3.26
CA SER A 29 -21.77 -24.37 -1.80
C SER A 29 -21.30 -22.97 -1.40
N ASN A 30 -21.76 -22.52 -0.24
CA ASN A 30 -21.31 -21.28 0.38
C ASN A 30 -21.16 -21.52 1.88
N ARG A 31 -19.96 -21.41 2.41
CA ARG A 31 -19.68 -21.80 3.80
C ARG A 31 -18.45 -21.11 4.37
N SER A 32 -18.44 -20.99 5.69
CA SER A 32 -17.31 -20.48 6.47
C SER A 32 -16.33 -21.61 6.81
N LEU A 33 -15.03 -21.32 6.71
CA LEU A 33 -13.93 -22.21 7.08
C LEU A 33 -12.96 -21.50 8.01
N THR A 34 -12.35 -22.25 8.93
CA THR A 34 -11.14 -21.75 9.61
C THR A 34 -9.97 -21.70 8.63
N ARG A 35 -8.94 -20.92 8.95
CA ARG A 35 -7.73 -20.84 8.10
C ARG A 35 -7.11 -22.22 7.82
N HIS A 36 -7.07 -23.10 8.82
CA HIS A 36 -6.55 -24.47 8.67
C HIS A 36 -7.43 -25.30 7.70
N LYS A 37 -8.74 -25.29 7.91
CA LYS A 37 -9.70 -25.97 7.02
C LYS A 37 -9.70 -25.41 5.60
N PHE A 38 -9.42 -24.12 5.42
CA PHE A 38 -9.31 -23.55 4.08
C PHE A 38 -8.01 -24.02 3.37
N ALA A 39 -6.88 -24.15 4.09
CA ALA A 39 -5.68 -24.76 3.52
C ALA A 39 -5.90 -26.22 3.09
N GLU A 40 -6.58 -27.02 3.91
CA GLU A 40 -6.97 -28.38 3.56
C GLU A 40 -7.93 -28.43 2.35
N PHE A 41 -8.89 -27.48 2.29
CA PHE A 41 -9.81 -27.36 1.17
C PHE A 41 -9.05 -27.12 -0.14
N LEU A 42 -8.08 -26.20 -0.16
CA LEU A 42 -7.25 -25.94 -1.33
C LEU A 42 -6.49 -27.22 -1.77
N GLY A 43 -5.98 -28.01 -0.82
CA GLY A 43 -5.26 -29.25 -1.15
C GLY A 43 -6.17 -30.37 -1.70
N LYS A 44 -7.44 -30.39 -1.31
CA LYS A 44 -8.42 -31.44 -1.72
C LYS A 44 -9.25 -31.05 -2.96
N GLN A 45 -9.35 -29.73 -3.24
CA GLN A 45 -10.12 -29.21 -4.36
C GLN A 45 -9.43 -29.53 -5.69
N LYS A 46 -10.18 -30.05 -6.67
CA LYS A 46 -9.69 -30.18 -8.05
C LYS A 46 -9.27 -28.80 -8.59
N PRO A 47 -8.29 -28.75 -9.53
CA PRO A 47 -7.87 -27.48 -10.12
C PRO A 47 -9.04 -26.59 -10.52
N ALA A 48 -9.06 -25.38 -9.99
CA ALA A 48 -10.16 -24.42 -10.12
C ALA A 48 -9.59 -23.01 -10.25
N LEU A 49 -10.43 -22.06 -10.64
CA LEU A 49 -10.16 -20.64 -10.49
C LEU A 49 -10.48 -20.23 -9.04
N VAL A 50 -9.49 -19.81 -8.26
CA VAL A 50 -9.67 -19.31 -6.89
C VAL A 50 -9.45 -17.80 -6.88
N ALA A 51 -10.47 -17.06 -6.58
CA ALA A 51 -10.47 -15.61 -6.61
C ALA A 51 -10.57 -14.99 -5.21
N PHE A 52 -9.83 -13.94 -4.99
CA PHE A 52 -9.76 -13.20 -3.74
C PHE A 52 -10.05 -11.72 -3.98
N GLU A 53 -10.76 -11.07 -3.07
CA GLU A 53 -10.75 -9.62 -3.04
C GLU A 53 -9.37 -9.11 -2.62
N ALA A 54 -8.90 -8.00 -3.19
CA ALA A 54 -7.63 -7.37 -2.87
C ALA A 54 -7.67 -6.75 -1.46
N CYS A 55 -7.38 -7.55 -0.45
CA CYS A 55 -7.37 -7.19 0.96
C CYS A 55 -6.11 -7.75 1.67
N ALA A 56 -6.07 -7.60 2.99
CA ALA A 56 -5.01 -8.21 3.79
C ALA A 56 -5.00 -9.74 3.60
N THR A 57 -3.79 -10.32 3.48
CA THR A 57 -3.52 -11.74 3.27
C THR A 57 -3.90 -12.32 1.89
N SER A 58 -4.54 -11.56 0.98
CA SER A 58 -4.91 -12.06 -0.35
C SER A 58 -3.71 -12.59 -1.15
N HIS A 59 -2.57 -11.91 -1.13
CA HIS A 59 -1.35 -12.38 -1.79
C HIS A 59 -0.81 -13.71 -1.23
N TYR A 60 -0.89 -13.89 0.09
CA TYR A 60 -0.47 -15.15 0.73
C TYR A 60 -1.34 -16.31 0.26
N TRP A 61 -2.67 -16.15 0.31
CA TRP A 61 -3.61 -17.17 -0.05
C TRP A 61 -3.65 -17.45 -1.56
N ALA A 62 -3.45 -16.42 -2.39
CA ALA A 62 -3.32 -16.59 -3.83
C ALA A 62 -2.10 -17.46 -4.18
N ARG A 63 -0.93 -17.21 -3.56
CA ARG A 63 0.24 -18.08 -3.73
C ARG A 63 0.02 -19.48 -3.16
N ALA A 64 -0.72 -19.61 -2.06
CA ALA A 64 -1.09 -20.92 -1.52
C ALA A 64 -1.96 -21.70 -2.51
N ALA A 65 -2.98 -21.06 -3.10
CA ALA A 65 -3.82 -21.67 -4.13
C ALA A 65 -2.99 -22.12 -5.34
N GLN A 66 -2.05 -21.30 -5.81
CA GLN A 66 -1.17 -21.70 -6.93
C GLN A 66 -0.29 -22.90 -6.60
N ARG A 67 0.24 -23.00 -5.37
CA ARG A 67 1.02 -24.19 -4.94
C ARG A 67 0.21 -25.48 -4.97
N HIS A 68 -1.11 -25.40 -4.85
CA HIS A 68 -2.01 -26.53 -4.96
C HIS A 68 -2.56 -26.72 -6.39
N GLY A 69 -1.99 -26.04 -7.40
CA GLY A 69 -2.36 -26.24 -8.81
C GLY A 69 -3.60 -25.45 -9.26
N HIS A 70 -4.09 -24.50 -8.48
CA HIS A 70 -5.19 -23.65 -8.87
C HIS A 70 -4.72 -22.43 -9.67
N GLU A 71 -5.55 -21.89 -10.55
CA GLU A 71 -5.44 -20.53 -11.04
C GLU A 71 -5.87 -19.58 -9.93
N ALA A 72 -5.05 -18.57 -9.58
CA ALA A 72 -5.37 -17.63 -8.52
C ALA A 72 -5.49 -16.20 -9.07
N ARG A 73 -6.58 -15.51 -8.73
CA ARG A 73 -6.83 -14.11 -9.12
C ARG A 73 -7.08 -13.24 -7.90
N ILE A 74 -6.48 -12.05 -7.90
CA ILE A 74 -6.75 -11.01 -6.89
C ILE A 74 -7.52 -9.88 -7.56
N ILE A 75 -8.73 -9.61 -7.11
CA ILE A 75 -9.64 -8.65 -7.74
C ILE A 75 -9.75 -7.40 -6.87
N PRO A 76 -9.50 -6.21 -7.41
CA PRO A 76 -9.71 -4.97 -6.65
C PRO A 76 -11.16 -4.80 -6.19
N ALA A 77 -11.37 -4.40 -4.94
CA ALA A 77 -12.68 -4.26 -4.29
C ALA A 77 -13.71 -3.46 -5.13
N LYS A 78 -13.25 -2.42 -5.84
CA LYS A 78 -14.10 -1.61 -6.73
C LYS A 78 -14.77 -2.42 -7.86
N PHE A 79 -14.17 -3.53 -8.25
CA PHE A 79 -14.71 -4.42 -9.30
C PHE A 79 -15.53 -5.56 -8.72
N VAL A 80 -15.39 -5.86 -7.42
CA VAL A 80 -16.22 -6.86 -6.71
C VAL A 80 -17.54 -6.25 -6.28
N ALA A 81 -17.54 -5.04 -5.76
CA ALA A 81 -18.70 -4.37 -5.19
C ALA A 81 -19.97 -4.36 -6.09
N PRO A 82 -19.90 -4.16 -7.42
CA PRO A 82 -21.07 -4.18 -8.29
C PRO A 82 -21.75 -5.57 -8.40
N PHE A 83 -21.06 -6.65 -8.06
CA PHE A 83 -21.60 -8.02 -8.12
C PHE A 83 -22.25 -8.47 -6.82
N ARG A 84 -22.12 -7.70 -5.74
CA ARG A 84 -22.76 -8.02 -4.48
C ARG A 84 -24.27 -7.75 -4.57
N GLN A 85 -25.05 -8.78 -4.35
CA GLN A 85 -26.51 -8.71 -4.31
C GLN A 85 -27.00 -8.78 -2.86
N GLY A 86 -27.99 -7.96 -2.53
CA GLY A 86 -28.59 -7.95 -1.20
C GLY A 86 -27.72 -7.29 -0.11
N HIS A 87 -27.87 -7.76 1.11
CA HIS A 87 -27.16 -7.24 2.28
C HIS A 87 -25.66 -7.54 2.24
N LYS A 88 -24.87 -6.70 2.89
CA LYS A 88 -23.45 -6.96 3.09
C LYS A 88 -23.26 -8.05 4.14
N THR A 89 -23.04 -9.27 3.65
CA THR A 89 -22.70 -10.45 4.44
C THR A 89 -21.51 -11.15 3.81
N ASP A 90 -20.72 -11.85 4.59
CA ASP A 90 -19.53 -12.58 4.11
C ASP A 90 -19.91 -13.58 2.99
N SER A 91 -21.10 -14.20 3.10
CA SER A 91 -21.63 -15.11 2.08
C SER A 91 -21.87 -14.41 0.73
N ASN A 92 -22.49 -13.23 0.75
CA ASN A 92 -22.74 -12.45 -0.47
C ASN A 92 -21.44 -11.85 -1.02
N ASP A 93 -20.50 -11.48 -0.15
CA ASP A 93 -19.21 -10.95 -0.55
C ASP A 93 -18.35 -12.05 -1.23
N ALA A 94 -18.32 -13.28 -0.70
CA ALA A 94 -17.64 -14.42 -1.34
C ALA A 94 -18.25 -14.78 -2.71
N LEU A 95 -19.59 -14.77 -2.83
CA LEU A 95 -20.27 -15.00 -4.11
C LEU A 95 -19.96 -13.89 -5.11
N ALA A 96 -19.96 -12.61 -4.68
CA ALA A 96 -19.62 -11.48 -5.52
C ALA A 96 -18.18 -11.58 -6.06
N VAL A 97 -17.22 -12.05 -5.26
CA VAL A 97 -15.85 -12.32 -5.70
C VAL A 97 -15.83 -13.40 -6.79
N ALA A 98 -16.58 -14.51 -6.61
CA ALA A 98 -16.67 -15.56 -7.62
C ALA A 98 -17.25 -15.05 -8.94
N GLU A 99 -18.34 -14.28 -8.89
CA GLU A 99 -18.99 -13.72 -10.09
C GLU A 99 -18.10 -12.68 -10.80
N ALA A 100 -17.44 -11.80 -10.07
CA ALA A 100 -16.48 -10.84 -10.63
C ALA A 100 -15.34 -11.57 -11.36
N ALA A 101 -14.79 -12.64 -10.76
CA ALA A 101 -13.67 -13.39 -11.32
C ALA A 101 -13.99 -14.07 -12.66
N ARG A 102 -15.26 -14.37 -12.91
CA ARG A 102 -15.72 -15.01 -14.15
C ARG A 102 -15.82 -14.05 -15.33
N ARG A 103 -15.72 -12.75 -15.11
CA ARG A 103 -15.83 -11.72 -16.17
C ARG A 103 -14.46 -11.45 -16.80
N PRO A 104 -14.26 -11.71 -18.09
CA PRO A 104 -12.97 -11.47 -18.78
C PRO A 104 -12.55 -9.99 -18.78
N SER A 105 -13.51 -9.07 -18.68
CA SER A 105 -13.25 -7.63 -18.65
C SER A 105 -12.72 -7.11 -17.32
N ILE A 106 -12.81 -7.90 -16.24
CA ILE A 106 -12.33 -7.50 -14.90
C ILE A 106 -10.82 -7.66 -14.85
N LYS A 107 -10.13 -6.55 -14.59
CA LYS A 107 -8.67 -6.53 -14.43
C LYS A 107 -8.27 -6.94 -13.02
N GLU A 108 -7.28 -7.79 -12.96
CA GLU A 108 -6.70 -8.31 -11.72
C GLU A 108 -5.69 -7.32 -11.12
N ALA A 109 -5.53 -7.38 -9.79
CA ALA A 109 -4.37 -6.79 -9.15
C ALA A 109 -3.17 -7.76 -9.29
N PRO A 110 -1.96 -7.25 -9.59
CA PRO A 110 -0.77 -8.08 -9.68
C PRO A 110 -0.54 -8.85 -8.38
N MET A 111 -0.38 -10.17 -8.48
CA MET A 111 -0.03 -10.98 -7.33
C MET A 111 1.45 -10.78 -7.00
N LYS A 112 1.73 -10.43 -5.75
CA LYS A 112 3.10 -10.17 -5.28
C LYS A 112 3.81 -11.44 -4.85
N THR A 113 5.08 -11.53 -5.20
CA THR A 113 5.98 -12.54 -4.65
C THR A 113 6.25 -12.28 -3.15
N VAL A 114 6.85 -13.27 -2.47
CA VAL A 114 7.28 -13.10 -1.06
C VAL A 114 8.30 -11.98 -0.94
N GLU A 115 9.25 -11.92 -1.89
CA GLU A 115 10.25 -10.85 -1.98
C GLU A 115 9.62 -9.46 -2.10
N GLN A 116 8.71 -9.27 -3.05
CA GLN A 116 7.99 -8.00 -3.23
C GLN A 116 7.22 -7.58 -1.97
N GLN A 117 6.62 -8.54 -1.26
CA GLN A 117 5.96 -8.25 0.03
C GLN A 117 6.97 -7.88 1.11
N GLY A 118 8.16 -8.50 1.15
CA GLY A 118 9.26 -8.13 2.05
C GLY A 118 9.71 -6.70 1.82
N LEU A 119 10.02 -6.32 0.56
CA LEU A 119 10.39 -4.95 0.19
C LEU A 119 9.28 -3.94 0.55
N GLN A 120 8.03 -4.31 0.32
CA GLN A 120 6.90 -3.46 0.71
C GLN A 120 6.79 -3.32 2.24
N ALA A 121 7.08 -4.37 3.01
CA ALA A 121 7.08 -4.33 4.47
C ALA A 121 8.17 -3.39 4.99
N ILE A 122 9.41 -3.49 4.49
CA ILE A 122 10.51 -2.57 4.82
C ILE A 122 10.10 -1.11 4.56
N HIS A 123 9.56 -0.83 3.37
CA HIS A 123 9.09 0.52 3.05
C HIS A 123 7.99 1.01 4.00
N ARG A 124 7.02 0.16 4.36
CA ARG A 124 5.92 0.51 5.28
C ARG A 124 6.42 0.77 6.69
N SER A 125 7.34 -0.05 7.18
CA SER A 125 7.95 0.12 8.51
C SER A 125 8.72 1.44 8.57
N ARG A 126 9.56 1.72 7.57
CA ARG A 126 10.25 3.03 7.47
C ARG A 126 9.26 4.20 7.44
N GLN A 127 8.17 4.08 6.71
CA GLN A 127 7.14 5.11 6.63
C GLN A 127 6.43 5.34 7.96
N LEU A 128 6.21 4.29 8.74
CA LEU A 128 5.65 4.40 10.09
C LEU A 128 6.57 5.23 11.00
N LEU A 129 7.88 4.94 11.02
CA LEU A 129 8.85 5.71 11.82
C LEU A 129 8.88 7.19 11.42
N ILE A 130 8.78 7.51 10.12
CA ILE A 130 8.68 8.90 9.66
C ILE A 130 7.41 9.58 10.17
N GLN A 131 6.27 8.86 10.17
CA GLN A 131 5.01 9.40 10.69
C GLN A 131 5.08 9.64 12.21
N GLU A 132 5.65 8.70 12.97
CA GLU A 132 5.91 8.85 14.41
C GLU A 132 6.80 10.06 14.69
N SER A 133 7.91 10.20 13.98
CA SER A 133 8.83 11.33 14.10
C SER A 133 8.13 12.65 13.81
N THR A 134 7.31 12.71 12.77
CA THR A 134 6.55 13.91 12.40
C THR A 134 5.50 14.25 13.46
N ALA A 135 4.75 13.26 13.93
CA ALA A 135 3.72 13.45 14.96
C ALA A 135 4.34 13.95 16.27
N LEU A 136 5.43 13.31 16.72
CA LEU A 136 6.14 13.69 17.91
C LEU A 136 6.75 15.10 17.80
N SER A 137 7.34 15.44 16.65
CA SER A 137 7.89 16.78 16.40
C SER A 137 6.83 17.87 16.47
N ASN A 138 5.67 17.63 15.89
CA ASN A 138 4.56 18.59 15.91
C ASN A 138 3.95 18.71 17.32
N HIS A 139 3.83 17.60 18.03
CA HIS A 139 3.37 17.57 19.42
C HIS A 139 4.29 18.41 20.33
N LEU A 140 5.61 18.21 20.24
CA LEU A 140 6.56 18.98 21.07
C LEU A 140 6.53 20.46 20.74
N ARG A 141 6.47 20.84 19.45
CA ARG A 141 6.34 22.26 19.09
C ARG A 141 5.07 22.91 19.64
N GLY A 142 3.95 22.18 19.55
CA GLY A 142 2.69 22.67 20.10
C GLY A 142 2.76 22.90 21.60
N LEU A 143 3.31 21.93 22.35
CA LEU A 143 3.45 22.07 23.79
C LEU A 143 4.43 23.17 24.21
N LEU A 144 5.60 23.27 23.55
CA LEU A 144 6.58 24.30 23.85
C LEU A 144 6.06 25.72 23.56
N MET A 145 5.22 25.86 22.56
CA MET A 145 4.58 27.13 22.22
C MET A 145 3.63 27.63 23.32
N GLU A 146 2.98 26.74 24.08
CA GLU A 146 2.18 27.11 25.26
C GLU A 146 3.00 27.71 26.39
N PHE A 147 4.33 27.49 26.40
CA PHE A 147 5.29 28.09 27.36
C PHE A 147 6.14 29.19 26.71
N GLY A 148 5.65 29.80 25.61
CA GLY A 148 6.32 30.90 24.94
C GLY A 148 7.53 30.51 24.08
N VAL A 149 7.87 29.22 24.00
CA VAL A 149 9.02 28.73 23.23
C VAL A 149 8.61 28.40 21.79
N VAL A 150 8.99 29.27 20.85
CA VAL A 150 8.69 29.12 19.41
C VAL A 150 9.90 28.56 18.67
N ILE A 151 9.77 27.33 18.15
CA ILE A 151 10.83 26.65 17.41
C ILE A 151 10.50 26.66 15.90
N PRO A 152 11.44 27.11 15.05
CA PRO A 152 11.25 27.11 13.59
C PRO A 152 10.90 25.74 13.03
N GLN A 153 10.28 25.73 11.83
CA GLN A 153 9.96 24.49 11.14
C GLN A 153 11.23 23.71 10.78
N GLY A 154 11.09 22.41 10.67
CA GLY A 154 12.17 21.49 10.32
C GLY A 154 12.61 20.62 11.49
N PHE A 155 12.88 19.36 11.18
CA PHE A 155 13.27 18.37 12.18
C PHE A 155 14.61 18.74 12.87
N ALA A 156 15.59 19.17 12.08
CA ALA A 156 16.91 19.59 12.61
C ALA A 156 16.83 20.79 13.55
N SER A 157 15.91 21.73 13.29
CA SER A 157 15.70 22.90 14.17
C SER A 157 15.20 22.48 15.55
N LEU A 158 14.24 21.54 15.59
CA LEU A 158 13.71 21.00 16.85
C LEU A 158 14.81 20.27 17.65
N LEU A 159 15.58 19.41 16.99
CA LEU A 159 16.63 18.65 17.67
C LEU A 159 17.71 19.53 18.29
N ARG A 160 18.02 20.67 17.68
CA ARG A 160 19.01 21.63 18.23
C ARG A 160 18.43 22.48 19.34
N ALA A 161 17.19 22.95 19.17
CA ALA A 161 16.57 23.86 20.12
C ALA A 161 16.17 23.21 21.46
N VAL A 162 15.78 21.93 21.45
CA VAL A 162 15.29 21.28 22.70
C VAL A 162 16.37 21.22 23.81
N PRO A 163 17.63 20.87 23.55
CA PRO A 163 18.69 20.96 24.56
C PRO A 163 18.85 22.39 25.13
N GLU A 164 18.89 23.41 24.26
CA GLU A 164 18.99 24.81 24.66
C GLU A 164 17.81 25.22 25.55
N VAL A 165 16.59 24.83 25.20
CA VAL A 165 15.38 25.07 26.02
C VAL A 165 15.44 24.37 27.38
N LEU A 166 16.05 23.18 27.45
CA LEU A 166 16.22 22.43 28.70
C LEU A 166 17.28 23.05 29.61
N GLU A 167 18.30 23.68 29.07
CA GLU A 167 19.39 24.35 29.80
C GLU A 167 19.00 25.77 30.28
N ASP A 168 18.09 26.42 29.55
CA ASP A 168 17.61 27.75 29.87
C ASP A 168 16.68 27.71 31.09
N GLY A 169 17.17 28.20 32.24
CA GLY A 169 16.42 28.31 33.47
C GLY A 169 15.48 29.52 33.57
N GLU A 170 15.59 30.47 32.64
CA GLU A 170 14.77 31.70 32.63
C GLU A 170 13.49 31.56 31.81
N ASN A 171 13.35 30.49 31.01
CA ASN A 171 12.12 30.24 30.26
C ASN A 171 10.97 29.75 31.15
N GLU A 172 9.72 29.94 30.71
CA GLU A 172 8.52 29.55 31.45
C GLU A 172 8.22 28.04 31.46
N LEU A 173 9.15 27.20 30.97
CA LEU A 173 8.97 25.76 30.94
C LEU A 173 8.98 25.18 32.35
N PRO A 174 7.89 24.53 32.80
CA PRO A 174 7.79 24.00 34.18
C PRO A 174 8.82 22.89 34.43
N ASP A 175 9.47 22.91 35.59
CA ASP A 175 10.45 21.90 35.99
C ASP A 175 9.89 20.47 35.94
N LEU A 176 8.60 20.31 36.28
CA LEU A 176 7.92 19.02 36.21
C LEU A 176 7.84 18.45 34.78
N TYR A 177 7.93 19.29 33.75
CA TYR A 177 7.85 18.84 32.35
C TYR A 177 9.23 18.60 31.72
N ARG A 178 10.32 19.24 32.24
CA ARG A 178 11.68 19.11 31.67
C ARG A 178 12.14 17.65 31.54
N PRO A 179 11.95 16.74 32.51
CA PRO A 179 12.33 15.32 32.32
C PRO A 179 11.51 14.63 31.23
N THR A 180 10.26 15.02 31.03
CA THR A 180 9.42 14.46 29.98
C THR A 180 9.88 14.96 28.60
N LEU A 181 10.16 16.26 28.46
CA LEU A 181 10.70 16.83 27.25
C LEU A 181 12.04 16.16 26.85
N HIS A 182 12.92 15.93 27.84
CA HIS A 182 14.20 15.23 27.59
C HIS A 182 13.97 13.81 27.03
N ARG A 183 13.06 13.03 27.64
CA ARG A 183 12.71 11.69 27.13
C ARG A 183 12.14 11.73 25.71
N MET A 184 11.29 12.71 25.40
CA MET A 184 10.73 12.86 24.05
C MET A 184 11.79 13.28 23.04
N HIS A 185 12.75 14.11 23.42
CA HIS A 185 13.90 14.48 22.60
C HIS A 185 14.77 13.24 22.30
N THR A 186 15.10 12.44 23.31
CA THR A 186 15.83 11.16 23.14
C THR A 186 15.10 10.26 22.16
N ARG A 187 13.76 10.15 22.29
CA ARG A 187 12.95 9.37 21.34
C ARG A 187 13.05 9.89 19.90
N LEU A 188 13.10 11.19 19.70
CA LEU A 188 13.29 11.76 18.36
C LEU A 188 14.67 11.41 17.77
N LEU A 189 15.72 11.38 18.57
CA LEU A 189 17.06 10.95 18.14
C LEU A 189 17.07 9.48 17.71
N GLU A 190 16.47 8.58 18.51
CA GLU A 190 16.34 7.18 18.18
C GLU A 190 15.56 6.97 16.87
N LEU A 191 14.44 7.69 16.70
CA LEU A 191 13.64 7.61 15.46
C LEU A 191 14.45 8.04 14.24
N ARG A 192 15.28 9.09 14.37
CA ARG A 192 16.16 9.52 13.30
C ARG A 192 17.17 8.45 12.91
N GLU A 193 17.86 7.87 13.89
CA GLU A 193 18.84 6.80 13.65
C GLU A 193 18.20 5.58 12.95
N HIS A 194 17.03 5.16 13.41
CA HIS A 194 16.30 4.05 12.80
C HIS A 194 15.86 4.37 11.35
N ILE A 195 15.36 5.58 11.09
CA ILE A 195 14.98 6.01 9.74
C ILE A 195 16.19 6.04 8.81
N GLU A 196 17.33 6.55 9.27
CA GLU A 196 18.58 6.59 8.52
C GLU A 196 19.12 5.19 8.25
N ALA A 197 19.09 4.28 9.24
CA ALA A 197 19.51 2.89 9.08
C ALA A 197 18.65 2.18 8.03
N MET A 198 17.32 2.28 8.13
CA MET A 198 16.42 1.69 7.14
C MET A 198 16.55 2.33 5.75
N THR A 199 16.94 3.61 5.68
CA THR A 199 17.19 4.26 4.39
C THR A 199 18.43 3.67 3.72
N ARG A 200 19.53 3.50 4.47
CA ARG A 200 20.74 2.82 3.98
C ARG A 200 20.47 1.38 3.54
N GLU A 201 19.67 0.64 4.33
CA GLU A 201 19.23 -0.72 3.94
C GLU A 201 18.51 -0.72 2.59
N VAL A 202 17.57 0.18 2.38
CA VAL A 202 16.86 0.32 1.10
C VAL A 202 17.82 0.65 -0.04
N GLU A 203 18.79 1.52 0.17
CA GLU A 203 19.79 1.86 -0.85
C GLU A 203 20.64 0.65 -1.26
N VAL A 204 21.06 -0.17 -0.29
CA VAL A 204 21.80 -1.42 -0.55
C VAL A 204 20.94 -2.40 -1.34
N LEU A 205 19.71 -2.65 -0.90
CA LEU A 205 18.78 -3.55 -1.59
C LEU A 205 18.51 -3.11 -3.04
N VAL A 206 18.33 -1.82 -3.26
CA VAL A 206 18.08 -1.26 -4.60
C VAL A 206 19.30 -1.43 -5.51
N LYS A 207 20.51 -1.21 -5.02
CA LYS A 207 21.76 -1.41 -5.79
C LYS A 207 21.96 -2.87 -6.19
N GLN A 208 21.59 -3.81 -5.30
CA GLN A 208 21.73 -5.25 -5.55
C GLN A 208 20.64 -5.82 -6.45
N HIS A 209 19.48 -5.19 -6.53
CA HIS A 209 18.36 -5.70 -7.31
C HIS A 209 18.36 -5.15 -8.74
N PRO A 210 18.51 -6.01 -9.80
CA PRO A 210 18.71 -5.55 -11.18
C PRO A 210 17.62 -4.60 -11.71
N ILE A 211 16.35 -4.90 -11.41
CA ILE A 211 15.23 -4.06 -11.86
C ILE A 211 15.22 -2.72 -11.12
N CYS A 212 15.45 -2.73 -9.81
CA CYS A 212 15.49 -1.50 -9.01
C CYS A 212 16.65 -0.60 -9.43
N SER A 213 17.84 -1.18 -9.65
CA SER A 213 19.01 -0.45 -10.13
C SER A 213 18.76 0.22 -11.49
N ARG A 214 18.12 -0.49 -12.43
CA ARG A 214 17.70 0.11 -13.72
C ARG A 214 16.68 1.22 -13.57
N LEU A 215 15.74 1.10 -12.63
CA LEU A 215 14.74 2.14 -12.36
C LEU A 215 15.36 3.42 -11.81
N THR A 216 16.45 3.35 -11.04
CA THR A 216 17.16 4.55 -10.54
C THR A 216 17.93 5.31 -11.62
N ALA A 217 18.14 4.72 -12.80
CA ALA A 217 18.68 5.43 -13.95
C ALA A 217 17.65 6.40 -14.58
N LEU A 218 16.39 6.30 -14.24
CA LEU A 218 15.35 7.21 -14.68
C LEU A 218 15.35 8.46 -13.79
N GLU A 219 15.43 9.61 -14.41
CA GLU A 219 15.43 10.90 -13.73
C GLU A 219 14.17 11.10 -12.87
N GLY A 220 14.35 11.58 -11.64
CA GLY A 220 13.26 11.71 -10.67
C GLY A 220 12.90 10.42 -9.94
N ILE A 221 13.54 9.28 -10.22
CA ILE A 221 13.33 8.03 -9.49
C ILE A 221 14.53 7.73 -8.60
N GLY A 222 14.41 8.07 -7.32
CA GLY A 222 15.39 7.69 -6.30
C GLY A 222 15.17 6.26 -5.77
N PRO A 223 16.06 5.78 -4.86
CA PRO A 223 16.01 4.42 -4.33
C PRO A 223 14.65 4.02 -3.75
N ILE A 224 14.01 4.89 -2.96
CA ILE A 224 12.67 4.64 -2.39
C ILE A 224 11.61 4.47 -3.48
N GLY A 225 11.68 5.28 -4.53
CA GLY A 225 10.78 5.20 -5.68
C GLY A 225 10.96 3.90 -6.46
N ALA A 226 12.20 3.54 -6.74
CA ALA A 226 12.56 2.30 -7.45
C ALA A 226 12.11 1.04 -6.69
N LEU A 227 12.38 0.99 -5.39
CA LEU A 227 11.95 -0.12 -4.53
C LEU A 227 10.41 -0.24 -4.52
N LEU A 228 9.69 0.86 -4.34
CA LEU A 228 8.23 0.83 -4.27
C LEU A 228 7.59 0.50 -5.63
N LEU A 229 8.17 0.95 -6.73
CA LEU A 229 7.78 0.57 -8.09
C LEU A 229 7.89 -0.94 -8.25
N TYR A 230 9.06 -1.53 -7.99
CA TYR A 230 9.26 -2.97 -8.09
C TYR A 230 8.36 -3.75 -7.12
N ALA A 231 8.29 -3.36 -5.86
CA ALA A 231 7.42 -4.00 -4.88
C ALA A 231 5.93 -3.96 -5.25
N THR A 232 5.52 -3.02 -6.11
CA THR A 232 4.13 -2.88 -6.56
C THR A 232 3.86 -3.62 -7.87
N LEU A 233 4.78 -3.56 -8.80
CA LEU A 233 4.58 -3.94 -10.21
C LEU A 233 5.37 -5.18 -10.63
N GLY A 234 6.37 -5.58 -9.88
CA GLY A 234 7.30 -6.64 -10.28
C GLY A 234 8.05 -6.26 -11.55
N SER A 235 8.04 -7.15 -12.53
CA SER A 235 8.62 -6.93 -13.86
C SER A 235 7.84 -5.95 -14.75
N GLY A 236 6.63 -5.53 -14.33
CA GLY A 236 5.77 -4.64 -15.10
C GLY A 236 4.96 -5.32 -16.23
N ASN A 237 5.16 -6.60 -16.47
CA ASN A 237 4.53 -7.35 -17.58
C ASN A 237 3.00 -7.49 -17.48
N VAL A 238 2.40 -7.08 -16.36
CA VAL A 238 0.95 -7.11 -16.13
C VAL A 238 0.19 -5.97 -16.83
N PHE A 239 0.91 -4.97 -17.36
CA PHE A 239 0.31 -3.84 -18.07
C PHE A 239 0.56 -3.95 -19.57
N SER A 240 -0.50 -3.85 -20.35
CA SER A 240 -0.44 -3.87 -21.81
C SER A 240 0.07 -2.54 -22.40
N SER A 241 0.02 -1.45 -21.63
CA SER A 241 0.43 -0.12 -22.08
C SER A 241 0.79 0.81 -20.91
N SER A 242 1.55 1.87 -21.21
CA SER A 242 1.85 2.96 -20.26
C SER A 242 0.59 3.69 -19.77
N ARG A 243 -0.44 3.79 -20.62
CA ARG A 243 -1.74 4.38 -20.25
C ARG A 243 -2.47 3.56 -19.20
N GLU A 244 -2.42 2.24 -19.31
CA GLU A 244 -2.98 1.33 -18.32
C GLU A 244 -2.25 1.44 -16.97
N PHE A 245 -0.93 1.52 -17.01
CA PHE A 245 -0.12 1.77 -15.82
C PHE A 245 -0.45 3.11 -15.16
N ALA A 246 -0.56 4.20 -15.94
CA ALA A 246 -0.95 5.51 -15.44
C ALA A 246 -2.35 5.48 -14.78
N ALA A 247 -3.30 4.76 -15.37
CA ALA A 247 -4.63 4.57 -14.80
C ALA A 247 -4.59 3.76 -13.49
N TYR A 248 -3.75 2.72 -13.43
CA TYR A 248 -3.53 1.93 -12.20
C TYR A 248 -2.96 2.80 -11.07
N LEU A 249 -2.05 3.71 -11.36
CA LEU A 249 -1.51 4.66 -10.38
C LEU A 249 -2.51 5.76 -9.97
N GLY A 250 -3.61 5.91 -10.71
CA GLY A 250 -4.57 6.98 -10.53
C GLY A 250 -4.06 8.33 -11.07
N LEU A 251 -3.19 8.30 -12.08
CA LEU A 251 -2.71 9.49 -12.80
C LEU A 251 -3.61 9.88 -13.99
N ALA A 252 -4.56 9.00 -14.36
CA ALA A 252 -5.57 9.33 -15.37
C ALA A 252 -6.66 10.21 -14.77
N PRO A 253 -6.97 11.38 -15.37
CA PRO A 253 -8.10 12.21 -14.96
C PRO A 253 -9.42 11.45 -15.10
N ARG A 254 -10.38 11.76 -14.23
CA ARG A 254 -11.74 11.23 -14.36
C ARG A 254 -12.47 11.98 -15.46
N GLN A 255 -13.21 11.24 -16.26
CA GLN A 255 -14.05 11.79 -17.32
C GLN A 255 -15.50 11.39 -17.05
N TYR A 256 -16.39 12.34 -17.22
CA TYR A 256 -17.82 12.13 -17.25
C TYR A 256 -18.33 12.62 -18.60
N SER A 257 -19.02 11.77 -19.33
CA SER A 257 -19.59 12.11 -20.63
C SER A 257 -21.08 11.79 -20.63
N SER A 258 -21.91 12.74 -21.00
CA SER A 258 -23.34 12.56 -21.20
C SER A 258 -23.81 13.49 -22.31
N GLY A 259 -24.69 12.99 -23.20
CA GLY A 259 -25.30 13.80 -24.25
C GLY A 259 -24.31 14.51 -25.17
N GLY A 260 -23.17 13.90 -25.51
CA GLY A 260 -22.14 14.50 -26.36
C GLY A 260 -21.22 15.52 -25.66
N LYS A 261 -21.45 15.82 -24.39
CA LYS A 261 -20.58 16.69 -23.59
C LYS A 261 -19.60 15.90 -22.77
N THR A 262 -18.31 16.23 -22.86
CA THR A 262 -17.23 15.62 -22.07
C THR A 262 -16.78 16.59 -21.00
N ASN A 263 -16.84 16.16 -19.73
CA ASN A 263 -16.31 16.90 -18.60
C ASN A 263 -15.12 16.11 -17.98
N ILE A 264 -13.93 16.71 -18.01
CA ILE A 264 -12.72 16.14 -17.42
C ILE A 264 -12.55 16.74 -16.02
N VAL A 265 -12.64 15.87 -15.01
CA VAL A 265 -12.44 16.25 -13.61
C VAL A 265 -11.07 15.74 -13.17
N GLY A 266 -10.34 16.53 -12.40
CA GLY A 266 -8.97 16.23 -11.97
C GLY A 266 -8.76 14.83 -11.36
N LEU A 267 -7.54 14.53 -10.94
CA LEU A 267 -7.15 13.22 -10.41
C LEU A 267 -7.94 12.85 -9.15
N SER A 268 -8.40 11.61 -9.08
CA SER A 268 -9.08 11.11 -7.88
C SER A 268 -8.09 10.79 -6.77
N LYS A 269 -8.30 11.34 -5.58
CA LYS A 269 -7.51 10.99 -4.39
C LYS A 269 -7.74 9.53 -3.94
N LYS A 270 -8.90 8.96 -4.26
CA LYS A 270 -9.33 7.61 -3.82
C LYS A 270 -8.94 6.47 -4.77
N ILE A 271 -8.45 6.78 -5.97
CA ILE A 271 -8.11 5.77 -6.99
C ILE A 271 -6.59 5.57 -7.04
N GLY A 272 -6.18 4.33 -7.23
CA GLY A 272 -4.79 3.95 -7.43
C GLY A 272 -3.95 3.86 -6.15
N ASN A 273 -2.65 3.70 -6.33
CA ASN A 273 -1.68 3.67 -5.24
C ASN A 273 -1.25 5.11 -4.91
N SER A 274 -1.92 5.73 -3.93
CA SER A 274 -1.67 7.13 -3.55
C SER A 274 -0.22 7.39 -3.14
N ARG A 275 0.43 6.43 -2.47
CA ARG A 275 1.81 6.56 -2.01
C ARG A 275 2.80 6.56 -3.18
N LEU A 276 2.69 5.58 -4.06
CA LEU A 276 3.55 5.50 -5.24
C LEU A 276 3.34 6.72 -6.14
N ARG A 277 2.09 7.14 -6.34
CA ARG A 277 1.77 8.37 -7.07
C ARG A 277 2.44 9.60 -6.47
N SER A 278 2.38 9.77 -5.13
CA SER A 278 3.04 10.91 -4.45
C SER A 278 4.54 10.92 -4.65
N ILE A 279 5.19 9.76 -4.53
CA ILE A 279 6.65 9.64 -4.74
C ILE A 279 7.03 10.00 -6.17
N LEU A 280 6.29 9.52 -7.16
CA LEU A 280 6.54 9.82 -8.58
C LEU A 280 6.32 11.31 -8.90
N ILE A 281 5.26 11.93 -8.36
CA ILE A 281 5.01 13.36 -8.54
C ILE A 281 6.11 14.19 -7.87
N LEU A 282 6.55 13.83 -6.67
CA LEU A 282 7.63 14.53 -5.97
C LEU A 282 8.97 14.40 -6.74
N GLY A 283 9.28 13.21 -7.25
CA GLY A 283 10.45 12.97 -8.07
C GLY A 283 10.45 13.79 -9.36
N ALA A 284 9.33 13.80 -10.08
CA ALA A 284 9.16 14.61 -11.29
C ALA A 284 9.31 16.12 -11.00
N ARG A 285 8.72 16.60 -9.89
CA ARG A 285 8.90 18.00 -9.46
C ARG A 285 10.33 18.33 -9.14
N ALA A 286 11.03 17.49 -8.39
CA ALA A 286 12.44 17.70 -8.05
C ALA A 286 13.32 17.76 -9.31
N TYR A 287 13.03 16.92 -10.30
CA TYR A 287 13.74 16.96 -11.59
C TYR A 287 13.44 18.24 -12.37
N THR A 288 12.16 18.59 -12.55
CA THR A 288 11.78 19.81 -13.29
C THR A 288 12.29 21.11 -12.64
N TYR A 289 12.46 21.10 -11.30
CA TYR A 289 13.03 22.26 -10.60
C TYR A 289 14.51 22.47 -10.98
N ARG A 290 15.28 21.38 -11.09
CA ARG A 290 16.69 21.43 -11.53
C ARG A 290 16.86 21.88 -12.99
N LEU A 291 15.86 21.65 -13.85
CA LEU A 291 15.91 22.10 -15.25
C LEU A 291 15.65 23.61 -15.42
N LYS A 292 15.13 24.29 -14.39
CA LYS A 292 14.81 25.73 -14.41
C LYS A 292 15.93 26.60 -13.85
N GLU A 293 16.95 26.01 -13.24
CA GLU A 293 18.17 26.70 -12.86
C GLU A 293 19.15 26.62 -14.04
N PRO A 294 19.52 27.76 -14.67
CA PRO A 294 20.46 27.79 -15.80
C PRO A 294 21.85 27.37 -15.38
#